data_ecb4ca82108d39fe41a4802d9fb8d0e7
#
_entry.id   ecb4ca82108d39fe41a4802d9fb8d0e7
#
_cell.length_a   1.000
_cell.length_b   1.000
_cell.length_c   1.000
_cell.angle_alpha   90.00
_cell.angle_beta   90.00
_cell.angle_gamma   90.00
#
_symmetry.space_group_name_H-M   'P 1'
#
loop_
_entity.id
_entity.type
_entity.pdbx_description
1 polymer ?
#
loop_
_entity_poly.entity_id
_entity_poly.type
_entity_poly.pdbx_seq_one_letter_code
_entity_poly.pdbx_strand_id
1 'polypeptide(L)' 'MIKLYSSDQCVWCQRLKSYLDSKNISYRELNVRSEQNAADLYRLSGQNAVPVTVIGNTVIVGFDKTAIDRELEKIQQ' A
#
# COMPACT_ATOMS: atom_id res chain seq x y z
N MET A 1 -8.77 2.67 7.52
CA MET A 1 -7.74 3.55 6.96
C MET A 1 -6.80 2.75 6.08
N ILE A 2 -6.42 3.31 4.95
CA ILE A 2 -5.53 2.63 4.01
C ILE A 2 -4.15 3.28 4.08
N LYS A 3 -3.13 2.45 4.23
CA LYS A 3 -1.73 2.89 4.24
C LYS A 3 -1.01 2.29 3.06
N LEU A 4 -0.18 3.07 2.41
CA LEU A 4 0.62 2.62 1.27
C LEU A 4 2.09 2.92 1.53
N TYR A 5 2.88 1.87 1.67
CA TYR A 5 4.34 2.01 1.80
C TYR A 5 4.95 2.04 0.41
N SER A 6 5.72 3.09 0.14
CA SER A 6 6.25 3.33 -1.19
C SER A 6 7.68 3.88 -1.12
N SER A 7 8.33 3.96 -2.29
CA SER A 7 9.62 4.61 -2.42
C SER A 7 9.59 5.57 -3.62
N ASP A 8 10.61 6.45 -3.70
CA ASP A 8 10.59 7.53 -4.70
C ASP A 8 10.72 7.03 -6.13
N GLN A 9 11.52 5.98 -6.35
CA GLN A 9 11.79 5.48 -7.70
C GLN A 9 11.19 4.09 -7.88
N CYS A 10 9.89 4.00 -7.68
CA CYS A 10 9.19 2.74 -7.77
C CYS A 10 8.04 2.86 -8.76
N VAL A 11 8.20 2.25 -9.94
CA VAL A 11 7.18 2.30 -10.98
C VAL A 11 5.87 1.66 -10.50
N TRP A 12 5.96 0.51 -9.83
CA TRP A 12 4.78 -0.18 -9.36
C TRP A 12 4.07 0.58 -8.24
N CYS A 13 4.82 1.32 -7.42
CA CYS A 13 4.22 2.20 -6.42
C CYS A 13 3.39 3.28 -7.08
N GLN A 14 3.92 3.87 -8.15
CA GLN A 14 3.20 4.93 -8.87
C GLN A 14 1.96 4.39 -9.56
N ARG A 15 2.04 3.20 -10.14
CA ARG A 15 0.88 2.56 -10.76
C ARG A 15 -0.21 2.28 -9.74
N LEU A 16 0.19 1.82 -8.56
CA LEU A 16 -0.77 1.56 -7.49
C LEU A 16 -1.43 2.84 -7.01
N LYS A 17 -0.66 3.91 -6.83
CA LYS A 17 -1.22 5.20 -6.44
C LYS A 17 -2.21 5.72 -7.49
N SER A 18 -1.87 5.61 -8.76
CA SER A 18 -2.76 6.03 -9.84
C SER A 18 -4.06 5.22 -9.82
N TYR A 19 -3.95 3.93 -9.54
CA TYR A 19 -5.12 3.07 -9.49
C TYR A 19 -6.06 3.49 -8.35
N LEU A 20 -5.51 3.73 -7.17
CA LEU A 20 -6.32 4.18 -6.03
C LEU A 20 -6.91 5.56 -6.28
N ASP A 21 -6.14 6.46 -6.88
CA ASP A 21 -6.62 7.79 -7.21
C ASP A 21 -7.78 7.74 -8.22
N SER A 22 -7.69 6.85 -9.20
CA SER A 22 -8.74 6.71 -10.21
C SER A 22 -10.06 6.21 -9.61
N LYS A 23 -9.99 5.55 -8.47
CA LYS A 23 -11.16 5.07 -7.75
C LYS A 23 -11.63 6.03 -6.65
N ASN A 24 -10.98 7.18 -6.54
CA ASN A 24 -11.27 8.16 -5.49
C ASN A 24 -11.09 7.59 -4.09
N ILE A 25 -10.11 6.69 -3.92
CA ILE A 25 -9.80 6.07 -2.64
C ILE A 25 -8.72 6.89 -1.95
N SER A 26 -9.00 7.35 -0.74
CA SER A 26 -8.03 8.07 0.07
C SER A 26 -7.10 7.07 0.75
N TYR A 27 -5.81 7.39 0.77
CA TYR A 27 -4.81 6.55 1.43
C TYR A 27 -3.73 7.45 2.02
N ARG A 28 -3.01 6.91 2.99
CA ARG A 28 -1.86 7.59 3.58
C ARG A 28 -0.59 6.99 2.99
N GLU A 29 0.17 7.81 2.30
CA GLU A 29 1.44 7.36 1.72
C GLU A 29 2.55 7.48 2.77
N LEU A 30 3.28 6.38 2.96
CA LEU A 30 4.38 6.30 3.92
C LEU A 30 5.65 5.93 3.16
N ASN A 31 6.48 6.93 2.91
CA ASN A 31 7.71 6.74 2.14
C ASN A 31 8.76 6.05 3.00
N VAL A 32 9.35 4.97 2.48
CA VAL A 32 10.33 4.17 3.22
C VAL A 32 11.70 4.83 3.29
N ARG A 33 11.85 6.03 2.72
CA ARG A 33 13.02 6.85 2.98
C ARG A 33 13.12 7.20 4.47
N SER A 34 11.98 7.30 5.16
CA SER A 34 11.93 7.41 6.60
C SER A 34 12.27 6.07 7.23
N GLU A 35 13.22 6.07 8.18
CA GLU A 35 13.62 4.85 8.88
C GLU A 35 12.46 4.23 9.63
N GLN A 36 11.60 5.06 10.21
CA GLN A 36 10.43 4.56 10.93
C GLN A 36 9.48 3.82 9.99
N ASN A 37 9.24 4.38 8.81
CA ASN A 37 8.36 3.74 7.83
C ASN A 37 8.97 2.45 7.31
N ALA A 38 10.29 2.43 7.08
CA ALA A 38 10.97 1.21 6.64
C ALA A 38 10.88 0.11 7.68
N ALA A 39 11.05 0.47 8.97
CA ALA A 39 10.93 -0.50 10.05
C ALA A 39 9.51 -1.04 10.16
N ASP A 40 8.51 -0.17 10.03
CA ASP A 40 7.11 -0.58 10.07
C ASP A 40 6.78 -1.52 8.91
N LEU A 41 7.30 -1.20 7.71
CA LEU A 41 7.10 -2.05 6.55
C LEU A 41 7.65 -3.46 6.80
N TYR A 42 8.86 -3.56 7.30
CA TYR A 42 9.48 -4.86 7.58
C TYR A 42 8.69 -5.62 8.64
N ARG A 43 8.25 -4.94 9.68
CA ARG A 43 7.47 -5.58 10.75
C ARG A 43 6.14 -6.13 10.22
N LEU A 44 5.50 -5.41 9.30
CA LEU A 44 4.20 -5.80 8.77
C LEU A 44 4.28 -6.86 7.69
N SER A 45 5.26 -6.77 6.80
CA SER A 45 5.33 -7.62 5.61
C SER A 45 6.42 -8.70 5.69
N GLY A 46 7.36 -8.56 6.61
CA GLY A 46 8.49 -9.48 6.70
C GLY A 46 9.56 -9.26 5.64
N GLN A 47 9.47 -8.18 4.88
CA GLN A 47 10.41 -7.90 3.80
C GLN A 47 10.46 -6.39 3.55
N ASN A 48 11.45 -5.96 2.76
CA ASN A 48 11.66 -4.55 2.47
C ASN A 48 11.11 -4.12 1.11
N ALA A 49 10.39 -4.99 0.43
CA ALA A 49 9.88 -4.69 -0.90
C ALA A 49 8.70 -3.72 -0.85
N VAL A 50 8.62 -2.82 -1.82
CA VAL A 50 7.50 -1.91 -2.02
C VAL A 50 6.92 -2.15 -3.41
N PRO A 51 5.65 -1.82 -3.66
CA PRO A 51 4.69 -1.24 -2.73
C PRO A 51 4.09 -2.28 -1.78
N VAL A 52 3.66 -1.84 -0.62
CA VAL A 52 2.87 -2.66 0.30
C VAL A 52 1.68 -1.82 0.75
N THR A 53 0.49 -2.38 0.63
CA THR A 53 -0.75 -1.72 1.01
C THR A 53 -1.32 -2.40 2.25
N VAL A 54 -1.72 -1.61 3.24
CA VAL A 54 -2.38 -2.13 4.43
C VAL A 54 -3.80 -1.59 4.44
N ILE A 55 -4.76 -2.49 4.34
CA ILE A 55 -6.19 -2.15 4.36
C ILE A 55 -6.80 -2.85 5.57
N GLY A 56 -7.13 -2.06 6.59
CA GLY A 56 -7.56 -2.65 7.85
C GLY A 56 -6.45 -3.48 8.45
N ASN A 57 -6.67 -4.78 8.60
CA ASN A 57 -5.67 -5.71 9.12
C ASN A 57 -4.99 -6.54 8.02
N THR A 58 -5.31 -6.26 6.76
CA THR A 58 -4.78 -7.04 5.65
C THR A 58 -3.57 -6.34 5.04
N VAL A 59 -2.47 -7.09 4.90
CA VAL A 59 -1.23 -6.61 4.30
C VAL A 59 -1.11 -7.20 2.90
N ILE A 60 -1.04 -6.34 1.89
CA ILE A 60 -0.96 -6.76 0.50
C ILE A 60 0.39 -6.34 -0.07
N VAL A 61 1.21 -7.32 -0.48
CA VAL A 61 2.54 -7.07 -1.02
C VAL A 61 2.45 -6.96 -2.54
N GLY A 62 3.04 -5.90 -3.09
CA GLY A 62 3.05 -5.66 -4.52
C GLY A 62 1.75 -5.07 -5.00
N PHE A 63 1.63 -4.91 -6.33
CA PHE A 63 0.40 -4.42 -6.94
C PHE A 63 -0.49 -5.61 -7.29
N ASP A 64 -1.20 -6.09 -6.28
CA ASP A 64 -2.15 -7.20 -6.42
C ASP A 64 -3.56 -6.60 -6.48
N LYS A 65 -3.98 -6.31 -7.71
CA LYS A 65 -5.25 -5.63 -7.96
C LYS A 65 -6.44 -6.41 -7.42
N THR A 66 -6.42 -7.73 -7.59
CA THR A 66 -7.52 -8.58 -7.14
C THR A 66 -7.67 -8.53 -5.62
N ALA A 67 -6.55 -8.65 -4.90
CA ALA A 67 -6.57 -8.59 -3.44
C ALA A 67 -6.99 -7.20 -2.95
N ILE A 68 -6.49 -6.15 -3.60
CA ILE A 68 -6.84 -4.78 -3.25
C ILE A 68 -8.34 -4.55 -3.44
N ASP A 69 -8.88 -4.95 -4.59
CA ASP A 69 -10.30 -4.76 -4.88
C ASP A 69 -11.17 -5.50 -3.89
N ARG A 70 -10.77 -6.71 -3.50
CA ARG A 70 -11.52 -7.50 -2.54
C ARG A 70 -11.59 -6.81 -1.17
N GLU A 71 -10.48 -6.26 -0.72
CA GLU A 71 -10.45 -5.56 0.57
C GLU A 71 -11.19 -4.23 0.51
N LEU A 72 -11.13 -3.54 -0.62
CA LEU A 72 -11.88 -2.30 -0.80
C LEU A 72 -13.38 -2.55 -0.75
N GLU A 73 -13.85 -3.65 -1.32
CA GLU A 73 -15.27 -4.01 -1.25
C GLU A 73 -15.72 -4.18 0.19
N LYS A 74 -14.89 -4.78 1.03
CA LYS A 74 -15.25 -5.01 2.44
C LYS A 74 -15.45 -3.71 3.20
N ILE A 75 -14.64 -2.70 2.92
CA ILE A 75 -14.71 -1.44 3.67
C ILE A 75 -15.71 -0.46 3.08
N GLN A 76 -16.19 -0.70 1.86
CA GLN A 76 -17.17 0.16 1.22
C GLN A 76 -18.61 -0.30 1.48
N GLN A 77 -18.78 -1.40 2.16
CA GLN A 77 -20.09 -1.88 2.58
C GLN A 77 -20.41 -1.37 4.01
#